data_11fe6e529f76f11828de8ba56b5a668e
#
_entry.id   11fe6e529f76f11828de8ba56b5a668e
#
_cell.length_a   1.000
_cell.length_b   1.000
_cell.length_c   1.000
_cell.angle_alpha   90.00
_cell.angle_beta   90.00
_cell.angle_gamma   90.00
#
_symmetry.space_group_name_H-M   'P 1'
#
loop_
_entity.id
_entity.type
_entity.pdbx_description
1 polymer ?
#
loop_
_entity_poly.entity_id
_entity_poly.type
_entity_poly.pdbx_seq_one_letter_code
_entity_poly.pdbx_strand_id
1 'polypeptide(L)'
;MTIHIALLRAVNVGGRKPIIMAELRDLLTELGFVDVRSLLQTGNLVFRGNARRGIDLERLLEEEAAKRLDLHTDFFVRNAEEWKAIVANNPFREEAKRDAAHLIVMFLKCTPSAKDVEALRAAITGPEIVSADGGQAYIVYPAGIGRSRLTNTLVEKKFRTRGTARNWNTILKLASLAED
;
A
#
# COMPACT_ATOMS: atom_id res chain seq x y z
N MET A 1 21.61 -4.69 6.74
CA MET A 1 20.65 -4.61 5.62
C MET A 1 19.30 -4.13 6.12
N THR A 2 18.65 -3.28 5.37
CA THR A 2 17.32 -2.75 5.68
C THR A 2 16.25 -3.66 5.10
N ILE A 3 15.19 -3.93 5.86
CA ILE A 3 14.00 -4.62 5.38
C ILE A 3 13.07 -3.60 4.73
N HIS A 4 12.61 -3.90 3.53
CA HIS A 4 11.67 -3.10 2.77
C HIS A 4 10.39 -3.88 2.49
N ILE A 5 9.27 -3.17 2.49
CA ILE A 5 7.96 -3.68 2.11
C ILE A 5 7.51 -2.90 0.88
N ALA A 6 7.20 -3.60 -0.20
CA ALA A 6 6.70 -3.01 -1.43
C ALA A 6 5.29 -3.50 -1.74
N LEU A 7 4.43 -2.56 -2.10
CA LEU A 7 3.06 -2.83 -2.51
C LEU A 7 2.90 -2.41 -3.97
N LEU A 8 2.19 -3.21 -4.76
CA LEU A 8 1.84 -2.90 -6.15
C LEU A 8 0.40 -2.40 -6.23
N ARG A 9 0.19 -1.42 -7.09
CA ARG A 9 -1.13 -0.85 -7.35
C ARG A 9 -1.93 -1.73 -8.32
N ALA A 10 -3.19 -2.02 -7.98
CA ALA A 10 -4.19 -2.65 -8.85
C ALA A 10 -3.72 -3.92 -9.59
N VAL A 11 -3.06 -4.82 -8.87
CA VAL A 11 -2.61 -6.10 -9.38
C VAL A 11 -3.79 -7.07 -9.54
N ASN A 12 -3.85 -7.79 -10.66
CA ASN A 12 -4.86 -8.82 -10.96
C ASN A 12 -6.31 -8.31 -11.02
N VAL A 13 -6.54 -7.05 -11.41
CA VAL A 13 -7.87 -6.47 -11.54
C VAL A 13 -8.18 -6.16 -13.02
N GLY A 14 -9.28 -6.70 -13.50
CA GLY A 14 -9.95 -6.24 -14.71
C GLY A 14 -9.20 -6.35 -16.04
N GLY A 15 -8.94 -7.57 -16.53
CA GLY A 15 -8.52 -7.79 -17.93
C GLY A 15 -7.07 -7.42 -18.25
N ARG A 16 -6.27 -7.01 -17.28
CA ARG A 16 -4.82 -6.85 -17.43
C ARG A 16 -4.12 -8.20 -17.28
N LYS A 17 -2.95 -8.36 -17.93
CA LYS A 17 -2.09 -9.53 -17.75
C LYS A 17 -1.89 -9.79 -16.25
N PRO A 18 -2.21 -10.99 -15.75
CA PRO A 18 -2.02 -11.29 -14.33
C PRO A 18 -0.54 -11.20 -13.97
N ILE A 19 -0.25 -10.64 -12.81
CA ILE A 19 1.11 -10.58 -12.30
C ILE A 19 1.45 -11.92 -11.67
N ILE A 20 2.55 -12.49 -12.11
CA ILE A 20 3.09 -13.70 -11.52
C ILE A 20 4.07 -13.27 -10.43
N MET A 21 3.71 -13.47 -9.16
CA MET A 21 4.52 -13.06 -8.02
C MET A 21 5.90 -13.73 -8.00
N ALA A 22 6.03 -14.93 -8.57
CA ALA A 22 7.32 -15.60 -8.74
C ALA A 22 8.27 -14.79 -9.64
N GLU A 23 7.79 -14.27 -10.76
CA GLU A 23 8.60 -13.43 -11.68
C GLU A 23 9.06 -12.14 -10.98
N LEU A 24 8.23 -11.55 -10.13
CA LEU A 24 8.61 -10.38 -9.33
C LEU A 24 9.68 -10.72 -8.29
N ARG A 25 9.57 -11.87 -7.61
CA ARG A 25 10.61 -12.30 -6.67
C ARG A 25 11.94 -12.54 -7.38
N ASP A 26 11.90 -13.18 -8.53
CA ASP A 26 13.09 -13.43 -9.35
C ASP A 26 13.73 -12.11 -9.79
N LEU A 27 12.93 -11.17 -10.28
CA LEU A 27 13.40 -9.82 -10.65
C LEU A 27 14.12 -9.12 -9.49
N LEU A 28 13.52 -9.10 -8.29
CA LEU A 28 14.16 -8.47 -7.13
C LEU A 28 15.45 -9.17 -6.74
N THR A 29 15.51 -10.51 -6.83
CA THR A 29 16.72 -11.29 -6.58
C THR A 29 17.82 -10.95 -7.59
N GLU A 30 17.49 -10.84 -8.86
CA GLU A 30 18.43 -10.41 -9.92
C GLU A 30 18.93 -8.97 -9.73
N LEU A 31 18.13 -8.11 -9.13
CA LEU A 31 18.52 -6.74 -8.77
C LEU A 31 19.42 -6.68 -7.52
N GLY A 32 19.73 -7.83 -6.91
CA GLY A 32 20.63 -7.94 -5.76
C GLY A 32 19.94 -7.83 -4.39
N PHE A 33 18.61 -7.88 -4.35
CA PHE A 33 17.90 -7.97 -3.08
C PHE A 33 17.91 -9.42 -2.58
N VAL A 34 17.87 -9.58 -1.26
CA VAL A 34 17.89 -10.90 -0.60
C VAL A 34 16.64 -11.13 0.24
N ASP A 35 16.38 -12.36 0.61
CA ASP A 35 15.20 -12.77 1.39
C ASP A 35 13.89 -12.25 0.80
N VAL A 36 13.76 -12.32 -0.52
CA VAL A 36 12.58 -11.83 -1.23
C VAL A 36 11.41 -12.78 -1.01
N ARG A 37 10.37 -12.27 -0.35
CA ARG A 37 9.14 -13.00 -0.04
C ARG A 37 7.93 -12.26 -0.56
N SER A 38 6.87 -12.97 -0.93
CA SER A 38 5.58 -12.40 -1.30
C SER A 38 4.50 -12.86 -0.34
N LEU A 39 3.53 -11.99 -0.07
CA LEU A 39 2.34 -12.30 0.71
C LEU A 39 1.11 -12.15 -0.18
N LEU A 40 0.35 -13.24 -0.34
CA LEU A 40 -0.83 -13.30 -1.19
C LEU A 40 -0.50 -13.06 -2.68
N GLN A 41 -1.48 -13.30 -3.56
CA GLN A 41 -1.36 -13.04 -5.01
C GLN A 41 -1.68 -11.57 -5.38
N THR A 42 -1.66 -10.67 -4.40
CA THR A 42 -2.19 -9.31 -4.53
C THR A 42 -1.12 -8.22 -4.56
N GLY A 43 0.14 -8.59 -4.83
CA GLY A 43 1.21 -7.61 -5.02
C GLY A 43 1.78 -7.05 -3.72
N ASN A 44 2.14 -7.94 -2.79
CA ASN A 44 2.83 -7.58 -1.56
C ASN A 44 4.18 -8.30 -1.51
N LEU A 45 5.26 -7.54 -1.34
CA LEU A 45 6.63 -8.05 -1.29
C LEU A 45 7.33 -7.57 -0.03
N VAL A 46 8.14 -8.45 0.56
CA VAL A 46 9.08 -8.12 1.65
C VAL A 46 10.46 -8.60 1.22
N PHE A 47 11.47 -7.76 1.34
CA PHE A 47 12.82 -8.07 0.91
C PHE A 47 13.86 -7.28 1.70
N ARG A 48 15.10 -7.70 1.64
CA ARG A 48 16.25 -7.04 2.28
C ARG A 48 17.20 -6.45 1.25
N GLY A 49 17.75 -5.30 1.57
CA GLY A 49 18.72 -4.62 0.71
C GLY A 49 19.46 -3.52 1.45
N ASN A 50 20.27 -2.77 0.72
CA ASN A 50 20.93 -1.60 1.27
C ASN A 50 19.89 -0.54 1.64
N ALA A 51 20.22 0.29 2.64
CA ALA A 51 19.37 1.41 3.02
C ALA A 51 19.22 2.39 1.84
N ARG A 52 17.98 2.55 1.38
CA ARG A 52 17.61 3.49 0.31
C ARG A 52 16.29 4.15 0.68
N ARG A 53 16.07 5.35 0.19
CA ARG A 53 14.76 6.02 0.32
C ARG A 53 13.70 5.24 -0.44
N GLY A 54 12.50 5.16 0.11
CA GLY A 54 11.38 4.46 -0.52
C GLY A 54 11.13 4.93 -1.95
N ILE A 55 11.15 6.23 -2.20
CA ILE A 55 10.94 6.81 -3.53
C ILE A 55 11.99 6.38 -4.56
N ASP A 56 13.23 6.19 -4.16
CA ASP A 56 14.28 5.72 -5.08
C ASP A 56 14.08 4.24 -5.43
N LEU A 57 13.62 3.43 -4.46
CA LEU A 57 13.25 2.04 -4.69
C LEU A 57 11.99 1.92 -5.54
N GLU A 58 10.98 2.74 -5.31
CA GLU A 58 9.77 2.78 -6.13
C GLU A 58 10.12 3.00 -7.60
N ARG A 59 10.95 4.00 -7.89
CA ARG A 59 11.39 4.30 -9.26
C ARG A 59 12.16 3.14 -9.88
N LEU A 60 13.12 2.56 -9.15
CA LEU A 60 13.89 1.41 -9.62
C LEU A 60 12.99 0.24 -9.97
N LEU A 61 12.08 -0.13 -9.08
CA LEU A 61 11.19 -1.28 -9.29
C LEU A 61 10.19 -1.04 -10.42
N GLU A 62 9.66 0.18 -10.55
CA GLU A 62 8.78 0.58 -11.65
C GLU A 62 9.49 0.49 -13.02
N GLU A 63 10.70 1.01 -13.11
CA GLU A 63 11.50 0.96 -14.35
C GLU A 63 11.90 -0.46 -14.73
N GLU A 64 12.41 -1.25 -13.79
CA GLU A 64 12.86 -2.61 -14.05
C GLU A 64 11.69 -3.60 -14.32
N ALA A 65 10.57 -3.44 -13.63
CA ALA A 65 9.37 -4.24 -13.90
C ALA A 65 8.79 -3.92 -15.28
N ALA A 66 8.75 -2.66 -15.68
CA ALA A 66 8.31 -2.28 -17.02
C ALA A 66 9.23 -2.85 -18.11
N LYS A 67 10.55 -2.74 -17.90
CA LYS A 67 11.57 -3.16 -18.88
C LYS A 67 11.65 -4.67 -19.03
N ARG A 68 11.61 -5.42 -17.96
CA ARG A 68 11.89 -6.86 -17.95
C ARG A 68 10.63 -7.74 -17.95
N LEU A 69 9.53 -7.26 -17.39
CA LEU A 69 8.29 -8.00 -17.24
C LEU A 69 7.11 -7.41 -18.04
N ASP A 70 7.34 -6.31 -18.74
CA ASP A 70 6.26 -5.53 -19.38
C ASP A 70 5.13 -5.19 -18.39
N LEU A 71 5.51 -4.97 -17.15
CA LEU A 71 4.60 -4.67 -16.05
C LEU A 71 4.66 -3.17 -15.74
N HIS A 72 3.61 -2.45 -16.14
CA HIS A 72 3.46 -1.02 -15.94
C HIS A 72 2.52 -0.77 -14.77
N THR A 73 3.09 -0.61 -13.58
CA THR A 73 2.33 -0.34 -12.36
C THR A 73 3.14 0.53 -11.41
N ASP A 74 2.45 1.18 -10.47
CA ASP A 74 3.10 1.90 -9.39
C ASP A 74 3.51 0.95 -8.27
N PHE A 75 4.68 1.20 -7.70
CA PHE A 75 5.16 0.59 -6.46
C PHE A 75 5.10 1.60 -5.31
N PHE A 76 4.78 1.13 -4.13
CA PHE A 76 4.77 1.91 -2.89
C PHE A 76 5.68 1.20 -1.90
N VAL A 77 6.78 1.83 -1.52
CA VAL A 77 7.81 1.21 -0.68
C VAL A 77 7.91 1.92 0.66
N ARG A 78 7.95 1.12 1.73
CA ARG A 78 8.25 1.58 3.09
C ARG A 78 9.30 0.65 3.70
N ASN A 79 10.21 1.19 4.49
CA ASN A 79 11.09 0.33 5.28
C ASN A 79 10.39 -0.19 6.54
N ALA A 80 11.01 -1.15 7.25
CA ALA A 80 10.42 -1.78 8.42
C ALA A 80 10.09 -0.78 9.55
N GLU A 81 10.92 0.26 9.76
CA GLU A 81 10.68 1.27 10.80
C GLU A 81 9.48 2.17 10.43
N GLU A 82 9.39 2.59 9.17
CA GLU A 82 8.23 3.31 8.66
C GLU A 82 6.96 2.48 8.81
N TRP A 83 7.04 1.17 8.52
CA TRP A 83 5.90 0.26 8.67
C TRP A 83 5.45 0.11 10.12
N LYS A 84 6.39 -0.03 11.06
CA LYS A 84 6.10 -0.03 12.50
C LYS A 84 5.41 1.25 12.94
N ALA A 85 5.87 2.39 12.45
CA ALA A 85 5.24 3.68 12.74
C ALA A 85 3.80 3.76 12.21
N ILE A 86 3.53 3.24 11.00
CA ILE A 86 2.18 3.15 10.43
C ILE A 86 1.26 2.31 11.32
N VAL A 87 1.74 1.17 11.81
CA VAL A 87 0.96 0.32 12.74
C VAL A 87 0.72 1.04 14.08
N ALA A 88 1.75 1.65 14.64
CA ALA A 88 1.68 2.32 15.95
C ALA A 88 0.78 3.57 15.92
N ASN A 89 0.77 4.31 14.82
CA ASN A 89 0.04 5.56 14.67
C ASN A 89 -1.41 5.39 14.21
N ASN A 90 -1.90 4.15 14.08
CA ASN A 90 -3.29 3.91 13.72
C ASN A 90 -4.25 4.63 14.70
N PRO A 91 -5.03 5.62 14.23
CA PRO A 91 -5.96 6.36 15.09
C PRO A 91 -7.24 5.57 15.38
N PHE A 92 -7.50 4.48 14.66
CA PHE A 92 -8.71 3.65 14.76
C PHE A 92 -8.43 2.32 15.43
N ARG A 93 -7.88 2.36 16.65
CA ARG A 93 -7.45 1.14 17.38
C ARG A 93 -8.62 0.25 17.77
N GLU A 94 -9.74 0.82 18.13
CA GLU A 94 -10.93 0.06 18.52
C GLU A 94 -11.59 -0.60 17.30
N GLU A 95 -11.64 0.10 16.17
CA GLU A 95 -12.11 -0.44 14.91
C GLU A 95 -11.20 -1.57 14.42
N ALA A 96 -9.88 -1.42 14.57
CA ALA A 96 -8.91 -2.46 14.24
C ALA A 96 -9.12 -3.75 15.03
N LYS A 97 -9.47 -3.64 16.31
CA LYS A 97 -9.79 -4.81 17.17
C LYS A 97 -11.14 -5.44 16.83
N ARG A 98 -12.14 -4.61 16.57
CA ARG A 98 -13.51 -5.05 16.33
C ARG A 98 -13.71 -5.64 14.95
N ASP A 99 -13.14 -5.02 13.92
CA ASP A 99 -13.34 -5.39 12.52
C ASP A 99 -12.17 -4.97 11.64
N ALA A 100 -11.07 -5.71 11.73
CA ALA A 100 -9.83 -5.43 11.00
C ALA A 100 -10.00 -5.48 9.47
N ALA A 101 -10.97 -6.24 8.96
CA ALA A 101 -11.21 -6.35 7.51
C ALA A 101 -11.79 -5.06 6.91
N HIS A 102 -12.46 -4.23 7.72
CA HIS A 102 -13.08 -2.98 7.31
C HIS A 102 -12.26 -1.73 7.66
N LEU A 103 -11.07 -1.90 8.22
CA LEU A 103 -10.07 -0.85 8.34
C LEU A 103 -9.04 -0.99 7.23
N ILE A 104 -8.91 0.06 6.43
CA ILE A 104 -8.03 0.11 5.26
C ILE A 104 -6.93 1.15 5.48
N VAL A 105 -5.72 0.81 5.13
CA VAL A 105 -4.62 1.78 4.98
C VAL A 105 -4.35 1.98 3.50
N MET A 106 -4.45 3.22 3.04
CA MET A 106 -4.13 3.61 1.68
C MET A 106 -2.77 4.30 1.64
N PHE A 107 -1.86 3.72 0.90
CA PHE A 107 -0.51 4.26 0.66
C PHE A 107 -0.55 5.18 -0.55
N LEU A 108 0.07 6.34 -0.44
CA LEU A 108 -0.03 7.41 -1.42
C LEU A 108 1.35 7.75 -2.01
N LYS A 109 1.40 8.15 -3.28
CA LYS A 109 2.62 8.62 -3.93
C LYS A 109 3.09 9.96 -3.37
N CYS A 110 2.15 10.84 -3.02
CA CYS A 110 2.42 12.15 -2.45
C CYS A 110 1.59 12.34 -1.18
N THR A 111 2.10 13.13 -0.25
CA THR A 111 1.35 13.54 0.94
C THR A 111 0.24 14.52 0.54
N PRO A 112 -1.03 14.24 0.83
CA PRO A 112 -2.12 15.17 0.55
C PRO A 112 -2.01 16.41 1.44
N SER A 113 -2.43 17.55 0.92
CA SER A 113 -2.54 18.78 1.71
C SER A 113 -3.72 18.71 2.67
N ALA A 114 -3.72 19.55 3.70
CA ALA A 114 -4.87 19.67 4.62
C ALA A 114 -6.16 20.02 3.87
N LYS A 115 -6.07 20.85 2.83
CA LYS A 115 -7.20 21.21 1.97
C LYS A 115 -7.74 20.00 1.19
N ASP A 116 -6.86 19.14 0.68
CA ASP A 116 -7.25 17.93 -0.04
C ASP A 116 -7.93 16.92 0.90
N VAL A 117 -7.45 16.80 2.13
CA VAL A 117 -8.08 15.95 3.16
C VAL A 117 -9.49 16.45 3.49
N GLU A 118 -9.68 17.75 3.70
CA GLU A 118 -11.00 18.33 3.91
C GLU A 118 -11.92 18.17 2.70
N ALA A 119 -11.40 18.28 1.49
CA ALA A 119 -12.15 18.03 0.27
C ALA A 119 -12.65 16.57 0.18
N LEU A 120 -11.82 15.61 0.60
CA LEU A 120 -12.24 14.21 0.68
C LEU A 120 -13.33 14.02 1.75
N ARG A 121 -13.14 14.55 2.94
CA ARG A 121 -14.14 14.46 4.02
C ARG A 121 -15.49 15.04 3.61
N ALA A 122 -15.48 16.18 2.93
CA ALA A 122 -16.69 16.82 2.42
C ALA A 122 -17.40 15.97 1.33
N ALA A 123 -16.68 15.13 0.64
CA ALA A 123 -17.23 14.26 -0.40
C ALA A 123 -17.80 12.93 0.14
N ILE A 124 -17.54 12.59 1.39
CA ILE A 124 -18.07 11.38 2.02
C ILE A 124 -19.56 11.55 2.30
N THR A 125 -20.39 10.67 1.74
CA THR A 125 -21.85 10.67 1.92
C THR A 125 -22.36 9.54 2.83
N GLY A 126 -21.50 8.60 3.19
CA GLY A 126 -21.80 7.44 4.03
C GLY A 126 -21.16 7.53 5.43
N PRO A 127 -21.09 6.39 6.14
CA PRO A 127 -20.56 6.33 7.51
C PRO A 127 -19.03 6.25 7.58
N GLU A 128 -18.33 6.30 6.46
CA GLU A 128 -16.88 6.16 6.38
C GLU A 128 -16.16 7.29 7.11
N ILE A 129 -15.04 6.95 7.74
CA ILE A 129 -14.18 7.88 8.47
C ILE A 129 -12.77 7.81 7.89
N VAL A 130 -12.15 8.97 7.67
CA VAL A 130 -10.80 9.10 7.10
C VAL A 130 -9.89 9.90 8.01
N SER A 131 -8.69 9.40 8.23
CA SER A 131 -7.60 10.12 8.90
C SER A 131 -6.33 9.99 8.05
N ALA A 132 -5.77 11.10 7.61
CA ALA A 132 -4.53 11.13 6.83
C ALA A 132 -3.33 11.42 7.75
N ASP A 133 -2.22 10.72 7.52
CA ASP A 133 -0.96 10.87 8.23
C ASP A 133 0.21 10.68 7.27
N GLY A 134 0.83 11.79 6.84
CA GLY A 134 1.94 11.76 5.88
C GLY A 134 1.53 11.15 4.54
N GLY A 135 2.27 10.12 4.11
CA GLY A 135 2.06 9.41 2.85
C GLY A 135 1.05 8.28 2.91
N GLN A 136 0.21 8.19 3.93
CA GLN A 136 -0.86 7.19 4.06
C GLN A 136 -2.13 7.78 4.66
N ALA A 137 -3.24 7.10 4.41
CA ALA A 137 -4.52 7.42 5.02
C ALA A 137 -5.15 6.15 5.60
N TYR A 138 -5.76 6.29 6.77
CA TYR A 138 -6.53 5.23 7.43
C TYR A 138 -8.01 5.49 7.15
N ILE A 139 -8.72 4.49 6.66
CA ILE A 139 -10.12 4.61 6.28
C ILE A 139 -10.92 3.47 6.91
N VAL A 140 -11.95 3.82 7.67
CA VAL A 140 -12.91 2.85 8.23
C VAL A 140 -14.13 2.77 7.33
N TYR A 141 -14.49 1.56 6.93
CA TYR A 141 -15.69 1.25 6.14
C TYR A 141 -16.68 0.44 6.99
N PRO A 142 -17.51 1.07 7.82
CA PRO A 142 -18.37 0.32 8.75
C PRO A 142 -19.36 -0.62 8.07
N ALA A 143 -19.83 -0.28 6.88
CA ALA A 143 -20.74 -1.09 6.06
C ALA A 143 -20.03 -1.92 4.98
N GLY A 144 -18.68 -2.01 5.03
CA GLY A 144 -17.85 -2.68 4.03
C GLY A 144 -17.49 -1.81 2.84
N ILE A 145 -16.40 -2.18 2.17
CA ILE A 145 -15.86 -1.43 1.03
C ILE A 145 -16.66 -1.64 -0.26
N GLY A 146 -17.24 -2.82 -0.45
CA GLY A 146 -17.89 -3.22 -1.71
C GLY A 146 -19.13 -2.42 -2.08
N ARG A 147 -19.81 -1.83 -1.10
CA ARG A 147 -21.03 -1.01 -1.29
C ARG A 147 -20.80 0.47 -1.02
N SER A 148 -19.58 0.84 -0.64
CA SER A 148 -19.24 2.22 -0.32
C SER A 148 -19.11 3.07 -1.59
N ARG A 149 -19.61 4.31 -1.51
CA ARG A 149 -19.37 5.34 -2.52
C ARG A 149 -17.98 5.96 -2.41
N LEU A 150 -17.29 5.75 -1.27
CA LEU A 150 -15.90 6.15 -1.07
C LEU A 150 -14.98 5.13 -1.74
N THR A 151 -14.85 5.23 -3.05
CA THR A 151 -13.98 4.37 -3.86
C THR A 151 -12.53 4.83 -3.83
N ASN A 152 -11.60 3.95 -4.16
CA ASN A 152 -10.19 4.32 -4.30
C ASN A 152 -10.01 5.44 -5.33
N THR A 153 -10.76 5.39 -6.43
CA THR A 153 -10.75 6.45 -7.47
C THR A 153 -11.16 7.80 -6.90
N LEU A 154 -12.19 7.85 -6.05
CA LEU A 154 -12.61 9.10 -5.40
C LEU A 154 -11.54 9.62 -4.44
N VAL A 155 -10.94 8.73 -3.64
CA VAL A 155 -9.85 9.10 -2.73
C VAL A 155 -8.67 9.69 -3.52
N GLU A 156 -8.22 9.01 -4.57
CA GLU A 156 -7.13 9.48 -5.43
C GLU A 156 -7.44 10.85 -6.06
N LYS A 157 -8.67 11.03 -6.53
CA LYS A 157 -9.12 12.30 -7.13
C LYS A 157 -9.06 13.45 -6.14
N LYS A 158 -9.57 13.24 -4.93
CA LYS A 158 -9.61 14.30 -3.88
C LYS A 158 -8.24 14.57 -3.29
N PHE A 159 -7.43 13.53 -3.06
CA PHE A 159 -6.05 13.66 -2.59
C PHE A 159 -5.07 14.10 -3.69
N ARG A 160 -5.49 14.07 -4.96
CA ARG A 160 -4.68 14.46 -6.11
C ARG A 160 -3.38 13.65 -6.22
N THR A 161 -3.45 12.38 -5.85
CA THR A 161 -2.32 11.45 -5.89
C THR A 161 -2.81 10.02 -6.11
N ARG A 162 -1.95 9.20 -6.74
CA ARG A 162 -2.22 7.76 -6.86
C ARG A 162 -1.94 7.06 -5.55
N GLY A 163 -2.67 5.95 -5.32
CA GLY A 163 -2.51 5.15 -4.12
C GLY A 163 -2.83 3.68 -4.32
N THR A 164 -2.53 2.89 -3.30
CA THR A 164 -2.92 1.49 -3.20
C THR A 164 -3.36 1.17 -1.77
N ALA A 165 -4.36 0.34 -1.62
CA ALA A 165 -5.00 0.07 -0.33
C ALA A 165 -4.81 -1.37 0.12
N ARG A 166 -4.62 -1.56 1.42
CA ARG A 166 -4.58 -2.87 2.08
C ARG A 166 -5.42 -2.84 3.35
N ASN A 167 -6.13 -3.93 3.66
CA ASN A 167 -6.84 -4.02 4.92
C ASN A 167 -5.89 -4.27 6.09
N TRP A 168 -6.36 -4.01 7.30
CA TRP A 168 -5.55 -4.08 8.51
C TRP A 168 -4.96 -5.46 8.78
N ASN A 169 -5.68 -6.53 8.42
CA ASN A 169 -5.14 -7.89 8.52
C ASN A 169 -3.88 -8.07 7.67
N THR A 170 -3.88 -7.55 6.45
CA THR A 170 -2.72 -7.59 5.57
C THR A 170 -1.57 -6.72 6.11
N ILE A 171 -1.89 -5.54 6.66
CA ILE A 171 -0.90 -4.67 7.30
C ILE A 171 -0.16 -5.39 8.42
N LEU A 172 -0.89 -6.09 9.30
CA LEU A 172 -0.29 -6.84 10.41
C LEU A 172 0.53 -8.06 9.95
N LYS A 173 0.06 -8.77 8.92
CA LYS A 173 0.82 -9.89 8.33
C LYS A 173 2.13 -9.42 7.73
N LEU A 174 2.13 -8.30 7.03
CA LEU A 174 3.35 -7.71 6.47
C LEU A 174 4.30 -7.21 7.56
N ALA A 175 3.78 -6.64 8.64
CA ALA A 175 4.58 -6.28 9.80
C ALA A 175 5.31 -7.49 10.39
N SER A 176 4.59 -8.61 10.58
CA SER A 176 5.18 -9.86 11.08
C SER A 176 6.28 -10.40 10.16
N LEU A 177 6.06 -10.40 8.85
CA LEU A 177 7.06 -10.81 7.86
C LEU A 177 8.30 -9.91 7.84
N ALA A 178 8.16 -8.67 8.22
CA ALA A 178 9.27 -7.70 8.28
C ALA A 178 10.08 -7.78 9.59
N GLU A 179 9.64 -8.57 10.56
CA GLU A 179 10.37 -8.83 11.80
C GLU A 179 11.28 -10.06 11.70
N ASP A 180 10.96 -11.00 10.83
CA ASP A 180 11.72 -12.24 10.57
C ASP A 180 12.95 -11.96 9.68
#